data_0722b26c12946a426521d1b46d901a88
#
_entry.id   0722b26c12946a426521d1b46d901a88
#
_cell.length_a   1.000
_cell.length_b   1.000
_cell.length_c   1.000
_cell.angle_alpha   90.00
_cell.angle_beta   90.00
_cell.angle_gamma   90.00
#
_symmetry.space_group_name_H-M   'P 1'
#
loop_
_entity.id
_entity.type
_entity.pdbx_description
1 polymer ?
#
loop_
_entity_poly.entity_id
_entity_poly.type
_entity_poly.pdbx_seq_one_letter_code
_entity_poly.pdbx_strand_id
1 'polypeptide(L)'
;MTRTRPARQGEDRLVEVALPLPLFQTFTYRLRDGDRARPGTRVLVSFRGRERIGWIVGDGSPPPNARILPVIDVLEAEPSAGPDILGLCRWMADYYVAPLGIALRAALPSVLSDSSRTLLVSTGGEVEGALSAREEALLALLTQASGPRSARALRRELGGRSIWPEIRSLVARGLIAHETVPPRPPPVKTRRVVTVVRWLEDLGELEALFGRAVRQREAYAWLEAAGGESDLSAMTESGGFSRGVIRGLEEKGLVSVEDREVIRDPFAGLPVEAPPALVPTPAQERALAALLTQLDAESPQPVLLHGVTGSGKTLVYIEFLREVLARGRTAVILVPEISLTHQVIDVFQAFLDEPVAVLHSGLTPSQRLKTWLDLLDGNVGLVIGARSAVFAPVANLGLIIIDE
;
A
#
# COMPACT_ATOMS: atom_id res chain seq x y z
N MET A 1 21.05 -26.76 23.02
CA MET A 1 19.96 -27.47 22.33
C MET A 1 18.78 -27.57 23.30
N THR A 2 17.92 -26.56 23.28
CA THR A 2 16.73 -26.49 24.16
C THR A 2 15.56 -27.03 23.34
N ARG A 3 15.07 -28.21 23.68
CA ARG A 3 13.89 -28.83 23.04
C ARG A 3 12.66 -28.00 23.33
N THR A 4 12.13 -27.35 22.31
CA THR A 4 10.81 -26.70 22.33
C THR A 4 9.74 -27.80 22.46
N ARG A 5 9.05 -27.82 23.56
CA ARG A 5 7.93 -28.70 23.84
C ARG A 5 6.78 -28.34 22.89
N PRO A 6 6.13 -29.28 22.19
CA PRO A 6 4.96 -28.96 21.40
C PRO A 6 3.83 -28.49 22.32
N ALA A 7 3.19 -27.37 21.95
CA ALA A 7 2.06 -26.81 22.67
C ALA A 7 0.92 -27.83 22.75
N ARG A 8 0.36 -28.03 23.94
CA ARG A 8 -0.85 -28.85 24.17
C ARG A 8 -2.03 -28.15 23.45
N GLN A 9 -2.80 -28.90 22.70
CA GLN A 9 -4.09 -28.48 22.18
C GLN A 9 -4.99 -28.03 23.33
N GLY A 10 -5.39 -26.73 23.35
CA GLY A 10 -6.33 -26.15 24.30
C GLY A 10 -5.78 -25.09 25.24
N GLU A 11 -4.51 -24.65 25.13
CA GLU A 11 -4.01 -23.53 25.91
C GLU A 11 -4.11 -22.23 25.10
N ASP A 12 -4.88 -21.27 25.60
CA ASP A 12 -4.97 -19.90 25.08
C ASP A 12 -3.55 -19.31 24.95
N ARG A 13 -3.14 -18.97 23.74
CA ARG A 13 -1.82 -18.36 23.49
C ARG A 13 -1.82 -16.92 23.94
N LEU A 14 -0.85 -16.55 24.78
CA LEU A 14 -0.64 -15.17 25.19
C LEU A 14 0.32 -14.47 24.23
N VAL A 15 0.01 -13.21 23.90
CA VAL A 15 0.82 -12.38 23.01
C VAL A 15 1.06 -11.00 23.62
N GLU A 16 2.25 -10.48 23.38
CA GLU A 16 2.59 -9.09 23.69
C GLU A 16 2.16 -8.18 22.53
N VAL A 17 1.47 -7.10 22.85
CA VAL A 17 0.96 -6.13 21.90
C VAL A 17 1.54 -4.75 22.18
N ALA A 18 2.20 -4.16 21.18
CA ALA A 18 2.61 -2.77 21.19
C ALA A 18 1.48 -1.89 20.69
N LEU A 19 1.09 -0.89 21.47
CA LEU A 19 0.06 0.08 21.10
C LEU A 19 0.70 1.38 20.60
N PRO A 20 0.11 2.08 19.60
CA PRO A 20 0.62 3.36 19.08
C PRO A 20 0.34 4.51 20.05
N LEU A 21 0.78 4.36 21.27
CA LEU A 21 0.63 5.27 22.39
C LEU A 21 2.01 5.63 22.97
N PRO A 22 2.17 6.77 23.65
CA PRO A 22 3.42 7.14 24.30
C PRO A 22 3.65 6.33 25.59
N LEU A 23 3.68 5.01 25.46
CA LEU A 23 3.86 4.05 26.54
C LEU A 23 5.00 3.10 26.15
N PHE A 24 6.02 3.01 27.00
CA PHE A 24 7.19 2.17 26.75
C PHE A 24 6.90 0.67 26.92
N GLN A 25 5.89 0.33 27.73
CA GLN A 25 5.52 -1.06 27.97
C GLN A 25 4.61 -1.60 26.86
N THR A 26 4.74 -2.88 26.60
CA THR A 26 3.80 -3.69 25.84
C THR A 26 2.70 -4.23 26.77
N PHE A 27 1.66 -4.81 26.19
CA PHE A 27 0.51 -5.31 26.94
C PHE A 27 0.19 -6.73 26.53
N THR A 28 0.02 -7.61 27.53
CA THR A 28 -0.31 -9.03 27.31
C THR A 28 -1.80 -9.17 27.02
N TYR A 29 -2.12 -9.81 25.91
CA TYR A 29 -3.47 -10.21 25.53
C TYR A 29 -3.52 -11.70 25.21
N ARG A 30 -4.74 -12.26 25.22
CA ARG A 30 -5.00 -13.64 24.93
C ARG A 30 -5.48 -13.77 23.49
N LEU A 31 -4.77 -14.53 22.67
CA LEU A 31 -5.27 -15.00 21.38
C LEU A 31 -6.26 -16.14 21.63
N ARG A 32 -7.28 -16.22 20.82
CA ARG A 32 -8.28 -17.28 20.90
C ARG A 32 -7.83 -18.50 20.11
N ASP A 33 -8.35 -19.64 20.47
CA ASP A 33 -8.11 -20.88 19.72
C ASP A 33 -8.52 -20.70 18.26
N GLY A 34 -7.61 -21.05 17.35
CA GLY A 34 -7.79 -20.91 15.90
C GLY A 34 -7.30 -19.60 15.30
N ASP A 35 -7.02 -18.55 16.10
CA ASP A 35 -6.42 -17.32 15.59
C ASP A 35 -4.95 -17.56 15.20
N ARG A 36 -4.65 -17.47 13.91
CA ARG A 36 -3.29 -17.55 13.38
C ARG A 36 -2.73 -16.14 13.31
N ALA A 37 -1.92 -15.77 14.28
CA ALA A 37 -1.24 -14.48 14.29
C ALA A 37 0.22 -14.66 14.66
N ARG A 38 1.10 -13.89 14.01
CA ARG A 38 2.55 -13.90 14.20
C ARG A 38 3.03 -12.54 14.67
N PRO A 39 4.25 -12.40 15.19
CA PRO A 39 4.83 -11.07 15.41
C PRO A 39 4.77 -10.22 14.16
N GLY A 40 4.39 -8.95 14.32
CA GLY A 40 4.13 -8.01 13.23
C GLY A 40 2.68 -7.95 12.76
N THR A 41 1.81 -8.88 13.17
CA THR A 41 0.37 -8.87 12.83
C THR A 41 -0.37 -7.80 13.62
N ARG A 42 -1.25 -7.08 12.94
CA ARG A 42 -2.15 -6.09 13.56
C ARG A 42 -3.31 -6.78 14.26
N VAL A 43 -3.61 -6.28 15.44
CA VAL A 43 -4.73 -6.77 16.24
C VAL A 43 -5.57 -5.61 16.79
N LEU A 44 -6.87 -5.85 16.90
CA LEU A 44 -7.78 -4.98 17.61
C LEU A 44 -7.89 -5.44 19.07
N VAL A 45 -7.62 -4.57 19.99
CA VAL A 45 -7.65 -4.86 21.43
C VAL A 45 -8.45 -3.83 22.21
N SER A 46 -8.93 -4.19 23.39
CA SER A 46 -9.52 -3.23 24.33
C SER A 46 -8.42 -2.69 25.26
N PHE A 47 -8.23 -1.38 25.25
CA PHE A 47 -7.32 -0.69 26.15
C PHE A 47 -8.03 0.45 26.86
N ARG A 48 -8.12 0.43 28.18
CA ARG A 48 -8.82 1.41 29.03
C ARG A 48 -10.26 1.69 28.53
N GLY A 49 -10.99 0.64 28.19
CA GLY A 49 -12.38 0.74 27.71
C GLY A 49 -12.55 1.23 26.27
N ARG A 50 -11.46 1.48 25.54
CA ARG A 50 -11.48 1.88 24.12
C ARG A 50 -10.84 0.82 23.24
N GLU A 51 -11.37 0.64 22.06
CA GLU A 51 -10.76 -0.21 21.05
C GLU A 51 -9.55 0.50 20.44
N ARG A 52 -8.45 -0.23 20.33
CA ARG A 52 -7.19 0.23 19.75
C ARG A 52 -6.59 -0.82 18.83
N ILE A 53 -5.99 -0.37 17.77
CA ILE A 53 -5.13 -1.20 16.95
C ILE A 53 -3.73 -1.20 17.58
N GLY A 54 -3.13 -2.39 17.63
CA GLY A 54 -1.75 -2.60 18.03
C GLY A 54 -1.13 -3.70 17.18
N TRP A 55 0.14 -3.93 17.36
CA TRP A 55 0.90 -4.99 16.69
C TRP A 55 1.36 -6.02 17.70
N ILE A 56 1.18 -7.30 17.35
CA ILE A 56 1.82 -8.38 18.11
C ILE A 56 3.32 -8.24 17.93
N VAL A 57 4.05 -8.22 19.04
CA VAL A 57 5.50 -8.07 19.02
C VAL A 57 6.23 -9.29 19.56
N GLY A 58 5.53 -10.24 20.13
CA GLY A 58 6.11 -11.49 20.65
C GLY A 58 5.09 -12.31 21.40
N ASP A 59 5.55 -13.43 21.94
CA ASP A 59 4.77 -14.25 22.86
C ASP A 59 4.72 -13.56 24.22
N GLY A 60 3.55 -13.60 24.86
CA GLY A 60 3.30 -12.98 26.14
C GLY A 60 3.48 -13.94 27.32
N SER A 61 3.79 -13.38 28.48
CA SER A 61 3.77 -14.09 29.75
C SER A 61 2.66 -13.55 30.64
N PRO A 62 2.01 -14.38 31.44
CA PRO A 62 0.94 -13.90 32.32
C PRO A 62 1.53 -12.93 33.36
N PRO A 63 1.08 -11.65 33.36
CA PRO A 63 1.51 -10.72 34.39
C PRO A 63 0.92 -11.14 35.74
N PRO A 64 1.66 -10.99 36.85
CA PRO A 64 1.18 -11.36 38.18
C PRO A 64 -0.06 -10.51 38.51
N ASN A 65 -1.14 -11.19 38.93
CA ASN A 65 -2.41 -10.59 39.39
C ASN A 65 -3.16 -9.70 38.40
N ALA A 66 -2.88 -9.76 37.11
CA ALA A 66 -3.60 -8.97 36.11
C ALA A 66 -4.66 -9.80 35.36
N ARG A 67 -5.80 -9.16 35.10
CA ARG A 67 -6.83 -9.75 34.22
C ARG A 67 -6.39 -9.60 32.77
N ILE A 68 -6.10 -10.72 32.11
CA ILE A 68 -5.73 -10.75 30.70
C ILE A 68 -7.01 -10.67 29.85
N LEU A 69 -7.10 -9.62 29.03
CA LEU A 69 -8.20 -9.45 28.09
C LEU A 69 -7.94 -10.23 26.79
N PRO A 70 -8.98 -10.74 26.12
CA PRO A 70 -8.80 -11.35 24.81
C PRO A 70 -8.52 -10.29 23.75
N VAL A 71 -7.76 -10.67 22.72
CA VAL A 71 -7.73 -9.96 21.43
C VAL A 71 -9.17 -9.93 20.89
N ILE A 72 -9.63 -8.76 20.48
CA ILE A 72 -10.98 -8.59 19.92
C ILE A 72 -10.99 -9.19 18.51
N ASP A 73 -9.97 -8.86 17.70
CA ASP A 73 -9.86 -9.30 16.31
C ASP A 73 -8.41 -9.32 15.84
N VAL A 74 -8.11 -10.24 14.91
CA VAL A 74 -6.87 -10.26 14.13
C VAL A 74 -7.17 -9.64 12.78
N LEU A 75 -6.52 -8.51 12.46
CA LEU A 75 -6.93 -7.63 11.37
C LEU A 75 -6.38 -8.02 10.00
N GLU A 76 -5.47 -8.99 9.95
CA GLU A 76 -4.79 -9.40 8.72
C GLU A 76 -4.34 -10.86 8.81
N ALA A 77 -4.23 -11.52 7.66
CA ALA A 77 -3.76 -12.90 7.59
C ALA A 77 -2.23 -12.99 7.65
N GLU A 78 -1.56 -12.07 6.95
CA GLU A 78 -0.10 -11.94 6.95
C GLU A 78 0.32 -10.66 7.67
N PRO A 79 1.46 -10.68 8.40
CA PRO A 79 1.94 -9.53 9.14
C PRO A 79 2.22 -8.32 8.25
N SER A 80 1.64 -7.17 8.57
CA SER A 80 1.97 -5.89 7.91
C SER A 80 3.37 -5.38 8.25
N ALA A 81 3.92 -5.78 9.39
CA ALA A 81 5.31 -5.53 9.78
C ALA A 81 6.07 -6.86 9.77
N GLY A 82 6.76 -7.15 8.68
CA GLY A 82 7.63 -8.33 8.59
C GLY A 82 8.72 -8.35 9.68
N PRO A 83 9.43 -9.49 9.84
CA PRO A 83 10.45 -9.63 10.88
C PRO A 83 11.51 -8.54 10.85
N ASP A 84 11.95 -8.14 9.65
CA ASP A 84 12.99 -7.12 9.46
C ASP A 84 12.51 -5.74 9.90
N ILE A 85 11.29 -5.35 9.50
CA ILE A 85 10.68 -4.08 9.93
C ILE A 85 10.45 -4.08 11.43
N LEU A 86 9.99 -5.18 12.00
CA LEU A 86 9.79 -5.30 13.44
C LEU A 86 11.14 -5.21 14.20
N GLY A 87 12.19 -5.85 13.67
CA GLY A 87 13.55 -5.78 14.18
C GLY A 87 14.10 -4.35 14.13
N LEU A 88 13.95 -3.68 13.00
CA LEU A 88 14.34 -2.28 12.81
C LEU A 88 13.60 -1.35 13.78
N CYS A 89 12.28 -1.53 13.94
CA CYS A 89 11.48 -0.72 14.88
C CYS A 89 11.90 -0.95 16.33
N ARG A 90 12.29 -2.16 16.73
CA ARG A 90 12.83 -2.44 18.06
C ARG A 90 14.16 -1.74 18.27
N TRP A 91 15.08 -1.89 17.31
CA TRP A 91 16.36 -1.19 17.35
C TRP A 91 16.19 0.32 17.48
N MET A 92 15.27 0.90 16.68
CA MET A 92 14.95 2.32 16.77
C MET A 92 14.36 2.73 18.11
N ALA A 93 13.46 1.92 18.67
CA ALA A 93 12.84 2.17 19.96
C ALA A 93 13.90 2.21 21.07
N ASP A 94 14.85 1.27 21.04
CA ASP A 94 15.95 1.20 22.01
C ASP A 94 16.94 2.34 21.81
N TYR A 95 17.38 2.58 20.56
CA TYR A 95 18.39 3.59 20.24
C TYR A 95 17.91 5.03 20.53
N TYR A 96 16.67 5.36 20.15
CA TYR A 96 16.10 6.69 20.34
C TYR A 96 15.29 6.83 21.64
N VAL A 97 15.27 5.82 22.48
CA VAL A 97 14.47 5.80 23.71
C VAL A 97 13.01 6.17 23.42
N ALA A 98 12.41 5.49 22.48
CA ALA A 98 11.04 5.76 22.00
C ALA A 98 10.13 4.55 22.27
N PRO A 99 8.82 4.77 22.51
CA PRO A 99 7.87 3.67 22.62
C PRO A 99 7.79 2.84 21.33
N LEU A 100 7.90 1.51 21.43
CA LEU A 100 7.88 0.60 20.28
C LEU A 100 6.64 0.77 19.41
N GLY A 101 5.46 0.98 20.01
CA GLY A 101 4.23 1.22 19.27
C GLY A 101 4.24 2.53 18.46
N ILE A 102 4.99 3.54 18.92
CA ILE A 102 5.20 4.78 18.16
C ILE A 102 6.18 4.55 17.01
N ALA A 103 7.25 3.78 17.23
CA ALA A 103 8.19 3.41 16.16
C ALA A 103 7.48 2.62 15.04
N LEU A 104 6.67 1.63 15.40
CA LEU A 104 5.85 0.87 14.43
C LEU A 104 4.86 1.76 13.67
N ARG A 105 4.19 2.68 14.37
CA ARG A 105 3.29 3.65 13.72
C ARG A 105 4.01 4.56 12.74
N ALA A 106 5.25 4.94 13.02
CA ALA A 106 6.05 5.80 12.14
C ALA A 106 6.58 5.05 10.91
N ALA A 107 6.90 3.76 11.07
CA ALA A 107 7.41 2.91 10.01
C ALA A 107 6.32 2.51 8.98
N LEU A 108 5.10 2.25 9.46
CA LEU A 108 4.01 1.72 8.65
C LEU A 108 3.14 2.83 8.04
N PRO A 109 2.48 2.58 6.90
CA PRO A 109 1.49 3.51 6.36
C PRO A 109 0.44 3.89 7.40
N SER A 110 0.15 5.19 7.52
CA SER A 110 -0.78 5.72 8.54
C SER A 110 -2.16 5.08 8.49
N VAL A 111 -2.60 4.67 7.30
CA VAL A 111 -3.86 3.96 7.06
C VAL A 111 -3.92 2.63 7.83
N LEU A 112 -2.79 1.97 8.04
CA LEU A 112 -2.71 0.73 8.81
C LEU A 112 -2.82 0.96 10.32
N SER A 113 -2.61 2.18 10.79
CA SER A 113 -2.79 2.57 12.21
C SER A 113 -4.22 2.98 12.53
N ASP A 114 -5.02 3.34 11.51
CA ASP A 114 -6.42 3.69 11.66
C ASP A 114 -7.30 2.43 11.59
N SER A 115 -8.48 2.50 12.19
CA SER A 115 -9.39 1.36 12.28
C SER A 115 -9.77 0.83 10.89
N SER A 116 -9.16 -0.26 10.47
CA SER A 116 -9.65 -1.07 9.36
C SER A 116 -11.12 -1.43 9.62
N ARG A 117 -11.93 -1.43 8.57
CA ARG A 117 -13.34 -1.79 8.67
C ARG A 117 -13.50 -3.24 8.25
N THR A 118 -13.88 -4.09 9.18
CA THR A 118 -14.33 -5.43 8.79
C THR A 118 -15.73 -5.31 8.21
N LEU A 119 -15.85 -5.64 6.94
CA LEU A 119 -17.12 -5.75 6.24
C LEU A 119 -17.59 -7.19 6.28
N LEU A 120 -18.87 -7.38 6.56
CA LEU A 120 -19.52 -8.68 6.64
C LEU A 120 -20.59 -8.75 5.54
N VAL A 121 -20.68 -9.90 4.92
CA VAL A 121 -21.71 -10.21 3.90
C VAL A 121 -22.30 -11.57 4.18
N SER A 122 -23.60 -11.74 3.97
CA SER A 122 -24.24 -13.05 3.97
C SER A 122 -23.83 -13.82 2.72
N THR A 123 -23.48 -15.08 2.87
CA THR A 123 -23.15 -15.98 1.75
C THR A 123 -24.39 -16.63 1.13
N GLY A 124 -25.54 -16.54 1.79
CA GLY A 124 -26.77 -17.22 1.38
C GLY A 124 -26.76 -18.74 1.63
N GLY A 125 -25.80 -19.24 2.41
CA GLY A 125 -25.70 -20.66 2.77
C GLY A 125 -26.89 -21.16 3.59
N GLU A 126 -27.19 -22.45 3.52
CA GLU A 126 -28.24 -23.10 4.33
C GLU A 126 -27.80 -23.21 5.80
N VAL A 127 -28.73 -22.90 6.69
CA VAL A 127 -28.47 -22.95 8.13
C VAL A 127 -28.56 -24.40 8.62
N GLU A 128 -27.43 -25.03 8.88
CA GLU A 128 -27.36 -26.32 9.53
C GLU A 128 -27.25 -26.18 11.05
N GLY A 129 -28.21 -26.77 11.77
CA GLY A 129 -28.24 -26.75 13.23
C GLY A 129 -28.82 -25.46 13.85
N ALA A 130 -28.94 -25.44 15.17
CA ALA A 130 -29.52 -24.31 15.91
C ALA A 130 -28.51 -23.11 15.96
N LEU A 131 -29.01 -21.91 15.73
CA LEU A 131 -28.31 -20.65 15.96
C LEU A 131 -28.71 -20.07 17.32
N SER A 132 -27.83 -19.37 17.96
CA SER A 132 -28.20 -18.54 19.11
C SER A 132 -29.01 -17.33 18.66
N ALA A 133 -29.83 -16.77 19.54
CA ALA A 133 -30.65 -15.58 19.22
C ALA A 133 -29.84 -14.39 18.68
N ARG A 134 -28.56 -14.27 19.08
CA ARG A 134 -27.66 -13.21 18.59
C ARG A 134 -27.08 -13.52 17.21
N GLU A 135 -26.79 -14.80 16.92
CA GLU A 135 -26.38 -15.24 15.60
C GLU A 135 -27.50 -15.06 14.58
N GLU A 136 -28.75 -15.43 14.96
CA GLU A 136 -29.93 -15.20 14.14
C GLU A 136 -30.15 -13.71 13.84
N ALA A 137 -30.04 -12.84 14.86
CA ALA A 137 -30.18 -11.41 14.69
C ALA A 137 -29.09 -10.81 13.78
N LEU A 138 -27.85 -11.27 13.94
CA LEU A 138 -26.72 -10.83 13.09
C LEU A 138 -26.90 -11.28 11.64
N LEU A 139 -27.27 -12.54 11.43
CA LEU A 139 -27.50 -13.11 10.10
C LEU A 139 -28.69 -12.42 9.41
N ALA A 140 -29.79 -12.17 10.11
CA ALA A 140 -30.94 -11.45 9.59
C ALA A 140 -30.58 -10.02 9.11
N LEU A 141 -29.80 -9.28 9.90
CA LEU A 141 -29.31 -7.94 9.52
C LEU A 141 -28.43 -7.96 8.28
N LEU A 142 -27.67 -9.02 8.06
CA LEU A 142 -26.81 -9.18 6.88
C LEU A 142 -27.60 -9.65 5.65
N THR A 143 -28.58 -10.52 5.82
CA THR A 143 -29.42 -11.00 4.73
C THR A 143 -30.38 -9.93 4.18
N GLN A 144 -30.84 -9.03 5.05
CA GLN A 144 -31.69 -7.89 4.65
C GLN A 144 -30.90 -6.75 3.99
N ALA A 145 -29.59 -6.76 4.11
CA ALA A 145 -28.75 -5.70 3.56
C ALA A 145 -28.49 -5.94 2.07
N SER A 146 -28.56 -4.85 1.27
CA SER A 146 -28.24 -4.89 -0.17
C SER A 146 -26.74 -4.97 -0.46
N GLY A 147 -25.87 -5.12 0.54
CA GLY A 147 -24.41 -5.17 0.37
C GLY A 147 -23.65 -5.34 1.68
N PRO A 148 -22.30 -5.32 1.62
CA PRO A 148 -21.46 -5.52 2.78
C PRO A 148 -21.71 -4.50 3.89
N ARG A 149 -21.76 -4.94 5.15
CA ARG A 149 -21.99 -4.09 6.32
C ARG A 149 -20.81 -4.11 7.28
N SER A 150 -20.46 -2.97 7.85
CA SER A 150 -19.33 -2.92 8.78
C SER A 150 -19.67 -3.57 10.12
N ALA A 151 -18.76 -4.38 10.64
CA ALA A 151 -18.90 -5.02 11.96
C ALA A 151 -19.17 -4.00 13.07
N ARG A 152 -18.60 -2.79 12.96
CA ARG A 152 -18.84 -1.68 13.92
C ARG A 152 -20.27 -1.17 13.89
N ALA A 153 -20.89 -1.09 12.71
CA ALA A 153 -22.29 -0.66 12.59
C ALA A 153 -23.21 -1.73 13.16
N LEU A 154 -23.00 -3.01 12.78
CA LEU A 154 -23.79 -4.14 13.28
C LEU A 154 -23.68 -4.31 14.80
N ARG A 155 -22.48 -4.13 15.37
CA ARG A 155 -22.30 -4.12 16.83
C ARG A 155 -23.14 -3.08 17.52
N ARG A 156 -23.26 -1.88 16.93
CA ARG A 156 -24.09 -0.79 17.50
C ARG A 156 -25.57 -1.14 17.50
N GLU A 157 -26.05 -1.73 16.41
CA GLU A 157 -27.44 -2.17 16.25
C GLU A 157 -27.77 -3.33 17.18
N LEU A 158 -26.83 -4.22 17.47
CA LEU A 158 -26.97 -5.37 18.37
C LEU A 158 -26.65 -5.05 19.84
N GLY A 159 -26.77 -3.78 20.24
CA GLY A 159 -26.67 -3.36 21.65
C GLY A 159 -25.26 -3.12 22.15
N GLY A 160 -24.29 -2.85 21.26
CA GLY A 160 -22.95 -2.37 21.60
C GLY A 160 -21.98 -3.40 22.18
N ARG A 161 -22.44 -4.60 22.53
CA ARG A 161 -21.57 -5.70 22.98
C ARG A 161 -20.77 -6.28 21.80
N SER A 162 -19.59 -6.87 22.07
CA SER A 162 -18.81 -7.56 21.04
C SER A 162 -19.68 -8.59 20.29
N ILE A 163 -19.56 -8.61 18.96
CA ILE A 163 -20.23 -9.55 18.05
C ILE A 163 -19.24 -10.52 17.39
N TRP A 164 -17.98 -10.48 17.80
CA TRP A 164 -16.93 -11.31 17.23
C TRP A 164 -17.12 -12.82 17.50
N PRO A 165 -17.66 -13.24 18.65
CA PRO A 165 -18.02 -14.65 18.86
C PRO A 165 -19.02 -15.15 17.81
N GLU A 166 -20.07 -14.36 17.56
CA GLU A 166 -21.12 -14.67 16.60
C GLU A 166 -20.57 -14.66 15.16
N ILE A 167 -19.76 -13.66 14.80
CA ILE A 167 -19.11 -13.59 13.49
C ILE A 167 -18.29 -14.86 13.23
N ARG A 168 -17.45 -15.29 14.17
CA ARG A 168 -16.63 -16.48 13.98
C ARG A 168 -17.44 -17.74 13.84
N SER A 169 -18.47 -17.89 14.65
CA SER A 169 -19.38 -19.05 14.57
C SER A 169 -20.05 -19.12 13.19
N LEU A 170 -20.58 -17.98 12.71
CA LEU A 170 -21.24 -17.92 11.41
C LEU A 170 -20.27 -18.07 10.23
N VAL A 171 -19.04 -17.56 10.34
CA VAL A 171 -17.97 -17.78 9.34
C VAL A 171 -17.57 -19.24 9.31
N ALA A 172 -17.37 -19.87 10.46
CA ALA A 172 -17.03 -21.31 10.55
C ALA A 172 -18.10 -22.20 9.95
N ARG A 173 -19.37 -21.78 9.97
CA ARG A 173 -20.50 -22.46 9.32
C ARG A 173 -20.71 -22.06 7.85
N GLY A 174 -19.88 -21.17 7.32
CA GLY A 174 -20.00 -20.70 5.93
C GLY A 174 -21.21 -19.81 5.64
N LEU A 175 -21.91 -19.30 6.67
CA LEU A 175 -23.14 -18.49 6.54
C LEU A 175 -22.85 -17.02 6.25
N ILE A 176 -21.69 -16.53 6.67
CA ILE A 176 -21.21 -15.18 6.38
C ILE A 176 -19.75 -15.23 5.94
N ALA A 177 -19.37 -14.29 5.08
CA ALA A 177 -17.99 -13.99 4.76
C ALA A 177 -17.60 -12.66 5.39
N HIS A 178 -16.33 -12.51 5.78
CA HIS A 178 -15.80 -11.24 6.22
C HIS A 178 -14.58 -10.85 5.36
N GLU A 179 -14.55 -9.60 5.03
CA GLU A 179 -13.42 -8.99 4.35
C GLU A 179 -12.93 -7.83 5.22
N THR A 180 -11.66 -7.87 5.59
CA THR A 180 -11.03 -6.75 6.26
C THR A 180 -10.64 -5.73 5.21
N VAL A 181 -11.53 -4.78 4.95
CA VAL A 181 -11.23 -3.67 4.05
C VAL A 181 -10.37 -2.69 4.82
N PRO A 182 -9.19 -2.34 4.30
CA PRO A 182 -8.42 -1.23 4.84
C PRO A 182 -9.33 0.02 4.91
N PRO A 183 -9.08 0.97 5.82
CA PRO A 183 -9.86 2.19 5.88
C PRO A 183 -10.00 2.71 4.46
N ARG A 184 -11.24 3.08 4.07
CA ARG A 184 -11.47 3.61 2.71
C ARG A 184 -10.35 4.59 2.45
N PRO A 185 -9.57 4.41 1.37
CA PRO A 185 -8.66 5.44 0.96
C PRO A 185 -9.44 6.75 0.98
N PRO A 186 -8.87 7.86 1.48
CA PRO A 186 -9.52 9.16 1.36
C PRO A 186 -9.98 9.25 -0.10
N PRO A 187 -11.19 9.81 -0.38
CA PRO A 187 -11.76 9.77 -1.71
C PRO A 187 -10.67 10.18 -2.69
N VAL A 188 -10.29 9.24 -3.55
CA VAL A 188 -9.31 9.51 -4.61
C VAL A 188 -9.94 10.66 -5.37
N LYS A 189 -9.23 11.79 -5.46
CA LYS A 189 -9.71 12.88 -6.29
C LYS A 189 -9.76 12.34 -7.72
N THR A 190 -10.94 12.01 -8.18
CA THR A 190 -11.17 11.69 -9.58
C THR A 190 -11.24 13.00 -10.34
N ARG A 191 -10.55 13.07 -11.46
CA ARG A 191 -10.76 14.09 -12.48
C ARG A 191 -11.57 13.48 -13.60
N ARG A 192 -12.49 14.24 -14.14
CA ARG A 192 -13.18 13.82 -15.35
C ARG A 192 -12.31 14.17 -16.54
N VAL A 193 -11.98 13.14 -17.28
CA VAL A 193 -11.18 13.25 -18.52
C VAL A 193 -12.09 13.03 -19.70
N VAL A 194 -12.00 13.91 -20.67
CA VAL A 194 -12.66 13.81 -21.97
C VAL A 194 -11.65 13.28 -22.96
N THR A 195 -11.94 12.12 -23.56
CA THR A 195 -11.05 11.47 -24.52
C THR A 195 -11.76 11.31 -25.86
N VAL A 196 -11.08 11.62 -26.96
CA VAL A 196 -11.58 11.37 -28.33
C VAL A 196 -11.59 9.87 -28.56
N VAL A 197 -12.78 9.31 -28.83
CA VAL A 197 -12.99 7.88 -29.18
C VAL A 197 -13.07 7.64 -30.66
N ARG A 198 -13.44 8.66 -31.42
CA ARG A 198 -13.53 8.60 -32.87
C ARG A 198 -12.87 9.81 -33.51
N TRP A 199 -11.78 9.55 -34.21
CA TRP A 199 -11.08 10.58 -34.98
C TRP A 199 -11.77 10.80 -36.33
N LEU A 200 -11.94 12.06 -36.72
CA LEU A 200 -12.58 12.46 -37.98
C LEU A 200 -11.48 12.92 -38.94
N GLU A 201 -11.25 12.16 -39.98
CA GLU A 201 -10.18 12.42 -40.96
C GLU A 201 -10.65 13.23 -42.16
N ASP A 202 -12.00 13.27 -42.41
CA ASP A 202 -12.58 13.93 -43.58
C ASP A 202 -13.37 15.19 -43.23
N LEU A 203 -13.10 16.27 -43.96
CA LEU A 203 -13.84 17.54 -43.85
C LEU A 203 -15.34 17.40 -44.10
N GLY A 204 -15.73 16.47 -44.95
CA GLY A 204 -17.13 16.17 -45.21
C GLY A 204 -17.84 15.53 -44.03
N GLU A 205 -17.16 14.64 -43.27
CA GLU A 205 -17.68 14.08 -42.05
C GLU A 205 -17.85 15.15 -40.94
N LEU A 206 -16.88 16.05 -40.83
CA LEU A 206 -16.94 17.19 -39.93
C LEU A 206 -18.15 18.10 -40.20
N GLU A 207 -18.41 18.42 -41.45
CA GLU A 207 -19.59 19.22 -41.83
C GLU A 207 -20.89 18.46 -41.58
N ALA A 208 -20.96 17.18 -41.91
CA ALA A 208 -22.15 16.35 -41.70
C ALA A 208 -22.52 16.19 -40.22
N LEU A 209 -21.51 15.97 -39.34
CA LEU A 209 -21.72 15.73 -37.92
C LEU A 209 -21.96 17.01 -37.09
N PHE A 210 -21.29 18.08 -37.46
CA PHE A 210 -21.40 19.33 -36.68
C PHE A 210 -22.40 20.31 -37.27
N GLY A 211 -22.57 20.39 -38.58
CA GLY A 211 -23.54 21.27 -39.23
C GLY A 211 -23.52 22.69 -38.65
N ARG A 212 -24.64 23.04 -37.96
CA ARG A 212 -24.78 24.34 -37.28
C ARG A 212 -24.20 24.36 -35.85
N ALA A 213 -23.69 23.25 -35.35
CA ALA A 213 -23.17 23.12 -33.97
C ALA A 213 -21.71 23.63 -33.82
N VAL A 214 -21.49 24.88 -34.16
CA VAL A 214 -20.15 25.53 -34.15
C VAL A 214 -19.38 25.28 -32.87
N ARG A 215 -20.01 25.42 -31.71
CA ARG A 215 -19.34 25.23 -30.41
C ARG A 215 -18.90 23.79 -30.17
N GLN A 216 -19.62 22.78 -30.69
CA GLN A 216 -19.17 21.39 -30.58
C GLN A 216 -17.97 21.12 -31.48
N ARG A 217 -17.94 21.70 -32.67
CA ARG A 217 -16.80 21.64 -33.60
C ARG A 217 -15.55 22.27 -32.99
N GLU A 218 -15.69 23.45 -32.35
CA GLU A 218 -14.59 24.13 -31.70
C GLU A 218 -14.06 23.29 -30.51
N ALA A 219 -14.92 22.67 -29.71
CA ALA A 219 -14.54 21.81 -28.59
C ALA A 219 -13.84 20.53 -29.06
N TYR A 220 -14.28 19.96 -30.18
CA TYR A 220 -13.64 18.81 -30.78
C TYR A 220 -12.24 19.16 -31.32
N ALA A 221 -12.11 20.26 -32.08
CA ALA A 221 -10.82 20.74 -32.55
C ALA A 221 -9.84 21.10 -31.44
N TRP A 222 -10.36 21.61 -30.29
CA TRP A 222 -9.57 21.86 -29.10
C TRP A 222 -9.01 20.58 -28.51
N LEU A 223 -9.81 19.50 -28.47
CA LEU A 223 -9.35 18.17 -28.03
C LEU A 223 -8.32 17.57 -28.99
N GLU A 224 -8.51 17.71 -30.30
CA GLU A 224 -7.54 17.26 -31.31
C GLU A 224 -6.18 17.97 -31.09
N ALA A 225 -6.20 19.30 -30.92
CA ALA A 225 -5.01 20.08 -30.66
C ALA A 225 -4.32 19.71 -29.32
N ALA A 226 -5.08 19.18 -28.35
CA ALA A 226 -4.57 18.70 -27.06
C ALA A 226 -4.10 17.24 -27.11
N GLY A 227 -4.02 16.61 -28.29
CA GLY A 227 -3.61 15.22 -28.43
C GLY A 227 -4.72 14.19 -28.20
N GLY A 228 -5.98 14.63 -28.26
CA GLY A 228 -7.17 13.75 -28.12
C GLY A 228 -7.66 13.55 -26.69
N GLU A 229 -7.05 14.16 -25.71
CA GLU A 229 -7.42 14.04 -24.31
C GLU A 229 -7.31 15.37 -23.56
N SER A 230 -8.28 15.66 -22.69
CA SER A 230 -8.21 16.84 -21.83
C SER A 230 -9.06 16.69 -20.57
N ASP A 231 -8.71 17.44 -19.52
CA ASP A 231 -9.54 17.56 -18.33
C ASP A 231 -10.85 18.28 -18.64
N LEU A 232 -11.97 17.76 -18.16
CA LEU A 232 -13.26 18.44 -18.24
C LEU A 232 -13.23 19.85 -17.63
N SER A 233 -12.47 20.04 -16.53
CA SER A 233 -12.26 21.36 -15.91
C SER A 233 -11.46 22.30 -16.83
N ALA A 234 -10.41 21.82 -17.48
CA ALA A 234 -9.64 22.61 -18.42
C ALA A 234 -10.48 23.04 -19.63
N MET A 235 -11.30 22.13 -20.17
CA MET A 235 -12.23 22.46 -21.25
C MET A 235 -13.27 23.50 -20.85
N THR A 236 -13.79 23.42 -19.59
CA THR A 236 -14.83 24.35 -19.14
C THR A 236 -14.26 25.70 -18.71
N GLU A 237 -13.11 25.73 -18.00
CA GLU A 237 -12.53 26.95 -17.42
C GLU A 237 -11.64 27.68 -18.41
N SER A 238 -10.74 26.95 -19.10
CA SER A 238 -9.79 27.54 -20.03
C SER A 238 -10.32 27.57 -21.46
N GLY A 239 -11.01 26.51 -21.91
CA GLY A 239 -11.61 26.43 -23.24
C GLY A 239 -12.97 27.14 -23.35
N GLY A 240 -13.61 27.47 -22.23
CA GLY A 240 -14.92 28.14 -22.19
C GLY A 240 -16.07 27.31 -22.79
N PHE A 241 -15.92 25.98 -22.81
CA PHE A 241 -16.96 25.07 -23.32
C PHE A 241 -17.91 24.65 -22.19
N SER A 242 -19.22 24.79 -22.43
CA SER A 242 -20.20 24.34 -21.46
C SER A 242 -20.26 22.80 -21.39
N ARG A 243 -20.68 22.25 -20.25
CA ARG A 243 -20.89 20.80 -20.08
C ARG A 243 -21.90 20.25 -21.10
N GLY A 244 -22.86 21.06 -21.56
CA GLY A 244 -23.82 20.68 -22.62
C GLY A 244 -23.17 20.48 -23.97
N VAL A 245 -22.12 21.25 -24.30
CA VAL A 245 -21.34 21.08 -25.54
C VAL A 245 -20.60 19.74 -25.51
N ILE A 246 -19.96 19.42 -24.39
CA ILE A 246 -19.18 18.17 -24.21
C ILE A 246 -20.12 16.96 -24.23
N ARG A 247 -21.26 17.04 -23.56
CA ARG A 247 -22.30 16.00 -23.60
C ARG A 247 -22.82 15.77 -25.03
N GLY A 248 -22.99 16.83 -25.79
CA GLY A 248 -23.41 16.71 -27.19
C GLY A 248 -22.37 16.02 -28.11
N LEU A 249 -21.05 16.11 -27.74
CA LEU A 249 -20.01 15.33 -28.42
C LEU A 249 -20.06 13.84 -27.98
N GLU A 250 -20.33 13.58 -26.70
CA GLU A 250 -20.49 12.23 -26.15
C GLU A 250 -21.73 11.53 -26.78
N GLU A 251 -22.87 12.22 -26.86
CA GLU A 251 -24.09 11.71 -27.51
C GLU A 251 -23.88 11.38 -29.00
N LYS A 252 -22.95 12.05 -29.67
CA LYS A 252 -22.52 11.76 -31.05
C LYS A 252 -21.50 10.63 -31.16
N GLY A 253 -21.04 10.05 -30.02
CA GLY A 253 -20.03 8.99 -29.97
C GLY A 253 -18.62 9.46 -30.38
N LEU A 254 -18.33 10.76 -30.31
CA LEU A 254 -17.05 11.32 -30.69
C LEU A 254 -16.06 11.35 -29.54
N VAL A 255 -16.57 11.48 -28.30
CA VAL A 255 -15.77 11.51 -27.08
C VAL A 255 -16.37 10.63 -26.01
N SER A 256 -15.57 10.15 -25.08
CA SER A 256 -16.00 9.55 -23.81
C SER A 256 -15.61 10.48 -22.64
N VAL A 257 -16.44 10.49 -21.60
CA VAL A 257 -16.14 11.20 -20.35
C VAL A 257 -16.01 10.17 -19.22
N GLU A 258 -14.80 10.00 -18.72
CA GLU A 258 -14.50 9.01 -17.70
C GLU A 258 -13.98 9.68 -16.42
N ASP A 259 -14.41 9.16 -15.27
CA ASP A 259 -13.80 9.53 -13.99
C ASP A 259 -12.48 8.75 -13.87
N ARG A 260 -11.36 9.39 -14.18
CA ARG A 260 -10.03 8.84 -13.92
C ARG A 260 -9.57 9.22 -12.53
N GLU A 261 -9.08 8.27 -11.80
CA GLU A 261 -8.34 8.55 -10.59
C GLU A 261 -7.21 9.52 -10.92
N VAL A 262 -7.15 10.63 -10.19
CA VAL A 262 -5.94 11.45 -10.18
C VAL A 262 -4.90 10.64 -9.42
N ILE A 263 -4.39 9.62 -10.07
CA ILE A 263 -3.05 9.16 -9.77
C ILE A 263 -2.20 10.34 -10.22
N ARG A 264 -1.89 11.22 -9.30
CA ARG A 264 -0.69 12.02 -9.46
C ARG A 264 0.47 11.04 -9.24
N ASP A 265 0.66 10.20 -10.21
CA ASP A 265 1.99 9.78 -10.54
C ASP A 265 2.58 11.01 -11.25
N PRO A 266 3.37 11.80 -10.54
CA PRO A 266 4.01 12.94 -11.16
C PRO A 266 4.94 12.49 -12.31
N PHE A 267 5.07 11.19 -12.56
CA PHE A 267 6.04 10.52 -13.40
C PHE A 267 5.41 9.73 -14.58
N ALA A 268 4.07 9.59 -14.64
CA ALA A 268 3.41 8.92 -15.74
C ALA A 268 3.39 9.80 -17.00
N GLY A 269 4.03 9.33 -18.06
CA GLY A 269 3.80 9.82 -19.42
C GLY A 269 4.89 10.70 -20.04
N LEU A 270 6.09 10.79 -19.45
CA LEU A 270 7.24 11.35 -20.14
C LEU A 270 7.87 10.27 -21.03
N PRO A 271 8.16 10.54 -22.32
CA PRO A 271 8.91 9.62 -23.14
C PRO A 271 10.32 9.51 -22.56
N VAL A 272 10.67 8.32 -22.06
CA VAL A 272 12.03 8.03 -21.61
C VAL A 272 12.84 7.70 -22.85
N GLU A 273 13.72 8.59 -23.29
CA GLU A 273 14.69 8.26 -24.31
C GLU A 273 15.62 7.15 -23.79
N ALA A 274 15.79 6.09 -24.57
CA ALA A 274 16.73 5.02 -24.21
C ALA A 274 18.13 5.64 -24.02
N PRO A 275 18.72 5.49 -22.84
CA PRO A 275 20.01 6.09 -22.57
C PRO A 275 21.10 5.47 -23.48
N PRO A 276 22.11 6.26 -23.89
CA PRO A 276 23.21 5.71 -24.67
C PRO A 276 23.90 4.59 -23.88
N ALA A 277 24.35 3.55 -24.59
CA ALA A 277 25.14 2.49 -23.99
C ALA A 277 26.44 3.09 -23.39
N LEU A 278 26.45 3.24 -22.07
CA LEU A 278 27.61 3.78 -21.36
C LEU A 278 28.55 2.61 -21.03
N VAL A 279 29.81 2.73 -21.43
CA VAL A 279 30.84 1.77 -21.09
C VAL A 279 31.56 2.24 -19.82
N PRO A 280 31.60 1.41 -18.76
CA PRO A 280 32.31 1.76 -17.54
C PRO A 280 33.80 2.01 -17.80
N THR A 281 34.35 3.00 -17.14
CA THR A 281 35.82 3.23 -17.12
C THR A 281 36.51 2.19 -16.25
N PRO A 282 37.85 1.98 -16.43
CA PRO A 282 38.57 1.02 -15.58
C PRO A 282 38.51 1.30 -14.08
N ALA A 283 38.24 2.55 -13.67
CA ALA A 283 38.04 2.90 -12.28
C ALA A 283 36.65 2.48 -11.77
N GLN A 284 35.62 2.65 -12.60
CA GLN A 284 34.25 2.20 -12.32
C GLN A 284 34.15 0.66 -12.30
N GLU A 285 34.86 -0.03 -13.21
CA GLU A 285 34.95 -1.49 -13.20
C GLU A 285 35.56 -2.03 -11.90
N ARG A 286 36.65 -1.41 -11.41
CA ARG A 286 37.26 -1.80 -10.12
C ARG A 286 36.31 -1.57 -8.96
N ALA A 287 35.56 -0.45 -8.96
CA ALA A 287 34.54 -0.17 -7.94
C ALA A 287 33.43 -1.22 -7.98
N LEU A 288 32.92 -1.54 -9.17
CA LEU A 288 31.90 -2.55 -9.35
C LEU A 288 32.36 -3.94 -8.88
N ALA A 289 33.58 -4.35 -9.22
CA ALA A 289 34.14 -5.62 -8.76
C ALA A 289 34.24 -5.70 -7.22
N ALA A 290 34.62 -4.59 -6.56
CA ALA A 290 34.65 -4.52 -5.11
C ALA A 290 33.24 -4.64 -4.48
N LEU A 291 32.22 -4.01 -5.08
CA LEU A 291 30.83 -4.10 -4.65
C LEU A 291 30.27 -5.52 -4.80
N LEU A 292 30.56 -6.16 -5.93
CA LEU A 292 30.15 -7.56 -6.19
C LEU A 292 30.77 -8.53 -5.17
N THR A 293 32.03 -8.31 -4.76
CA THR A 293 32.66 -9.10 -3.71
C THR A 293 31.89 -8.98 -2.37
N GLN A 294 31.37 -7.80 -2.05
CA GLN A 294 30.54 -7.60 -0.84
C GLN A 294 29.13 -8.23 -0.97
N LEU A 295 28.58 -8.25 -2.17
CA LEU A 295 27.27 -8.87 -2.41
C LEU A 295 27.29 -10.39 -2.14
N ASP A 296 28.43 -11.02 -2.38
CA ASP A 296 28.64 -12.45 -2.17
C ASP A 296 29.19 -12.80 -0.76
N ALA A 297 29.50 -11.80 0.05
CA ALA A 297 30.00 -12.00 1.41
C ALA A 297 28.90 -12.50 2.36
N GLU A 298 29.24 -13.43 3.26
CA GLU A 298 28.33 -13.89 4.31
C GLU A 298 27.91 -12.75 5.28
N SER A 299 28.81 -11.78 5.49
CA SER A 299 28.61 -10.62 6.35
C SER A 299 29.05 -9.35 5.60
N PRO A 300 28.21 -8.80 4.71
CA PRO A 300 28.56 -7.64 3.91
C PRO A 300 28.83 -6.42 4.79
N GLN A 301 29.87 -5.68 4.45
CA GLN A 301 30.23 -4.43 5.13
C GLN A 301 29.74 -3.23 4.32
N PRO A 302 29.40 -2.11 4.97
CA PRO A 302 29.12 -0.86 4.26
C PRO A 302 30.30 -0.43 3.39
N VAL A 303 30.01 -0.05 2.15
CA VAL A 303 31.02 0.42 1.18
C VAL A 303 30.77 1.89 0.88
N LEU A 304 31.81 2.71 1.00
CA LEU A 304 31.77 4.11 0.60
C LEU A 304 32.25 4.24 -0.85
N LEU A 305 31.36 4.61 -1.77
CA LEU A 305 31.71 4.99 -3.12
C LEU A 305 32.05 6.50 -3.18
N HIS A 306 33.34 6.83 -3.15
CA HIS A 306 33.81 8.19 -3.17
C HIS A 306 34.14 8.64 -4.61
N GLY A 307 33.64 9.81 -5.02
CA GLY A 307 33.90 10.39 -6.33
C GLY A 307 33.33 11.81 -6.44
N VAL A 308 33.97 12.65 -7.25
CA VAL A 308 33.49 14.02 -7.52
C VAL A 308 32.16 14.00 -8.27
N THR A 309 31.43 15.12 -8.24
CA THR A 309 30.22 15.28 -9.04
C THR A 309 30.54 15.09 -10.52
N GLY A 310 29.69 14.32 -11.24
CA GLY A 310 29.93 14.00 -12.66
C GLY A 310 30.93 12.84 -12.90
N SER A 311 31.50 12.20 -11.87
CA SER A 311 32.40 11.05 -12.04
C SER A 311 31.72 9.76 -12.51
N GLY A 312 30.40 9.77 -12.68
CA GLY A 312 29.61 8.62 -13.11
C GLY A 312 29.32 7.61 -11.99
N LYS A 313 29.19 8.05 -10.73
CA LYS A 313 28.73 7.20 -9.60
C LYS A 313 27.41 6.51 -9.91
N THR A 314 26.47 7.24 -10.54
CA THR A 314 25.17 6.70 -10.94
C THR A 314 25.28 5.50 -11.87
N LEU A 315 26.24 5.50 -12.80
CA LEU A 315 26.49 4.34 -13.67
C LEU A 315 26.93 3.10 -12.87
N VAL A 316 27.81 3.30 -11.88
CA VAL A 316 28.22 2.19 -10.98
C VAL A 316 27.02 1.66 -10.19
N TYR A 317 26.13 2.54 -9.70
CA TYR A 317 24.90 2.13 -9.03
C TYR A 317 23.99 1.31 -9.94
N ILE A 318 23.78 1.76 -11.17
CA ILE A 318 22.91 1.10 -12.15
C ILE A 318 23.44 -0.28 -12.51
N GLU A 319 24.74 -0.40 -12.84
CA GLU A 319 25.36 -1.69 -13.17
C GLU A 319 25.30 -2.66 -11.97
N PHE A 320 25.52 -2.14 -10.75
CA PHE A 320 25.41 -2.97 -9.55
C PHE A 320 23.97 -3.40 -9.25
N LEU A 321 23.00 -2.49 -9.46
CA LEU A 321 21.57 -2.80 -9.32
C LEU A 321 21.13 -3.90 -10.29
N ARG A 322 21.57 -3.83 -11.56
CA ARG A 322 21.27 -4.88 -12.55
C ARG A 322 21.70 -6.26 -12.05
N GLU A 323 22.88 -6.34 -11.48
CA GLU A 323 23.38 -7.61 -10.95
C GLU A 323 22.60 -8.09 -9.73
N VAL A 324 22.22 -7.18 -8.82
CA VAL A 324 21.40 -7.50 -7.66
C VAL A 324 20.02 -8.01 -8.08
N LEU A 325 19.36 -7.32 -9.01
CA LEU A 325 18.04 -7.69 -9.52
C LEU A 325 18.10 -9.00 -10.33
N ALA A 326 19.12 -9.18 -11.17
CA ALA A 326 19.33 -10.43 -11.93
C ALA A 326 19.49 -11.66 -11.03
N ARG A 327 20.00 -11.49 -9.81
CA ARG A 327 20.07 -12.55 -8.79
C ARG A 327 18.76 -12.76 -8.02
N GLY A 328 17.67 -12.11 -8.41
CA GLY A 328 16.36 -12.17 -7.75
C GLY A 328 16.36 -11.54 -6.37
N ARG A 329 17.29 -10.61 -6.08
CA ARG A 329 17.31 -9.81 -4.86
C ARG A 329 16.63 -8.47 -5.11
N THR A 330 16.21 -7.82 -4.04
CA THR A 330 15.59 -6.49 -4.09
C THR A 330 16.56 -5.40 -3.66
N ALA A 331 16.27 -4.16 -4.06
CA ALA A 331 17.11 -3.02 -3.72
C ALA A 331 16.29 -1.82 -3.24
N VAL A 332 16.87 -1.04 -2.35
CA VAL A 332 16.33 0.22 -1.84
C VAL A 332 17.34 1.33 -2.08
N ILE A 333 16.91 2.41 -2.74
CA ILE A 333 17.70 3.61 -2.96
C ILE A 333 17.13 4.74 -2.13
N LEU A 334 17.91 5.23 -1.20
CA LEU A 334 17.57 6.38 -0.37
C LEU A 334 18.21 7.63 -0.96
N VAL A 335 17.40 8.60 -1.35
CA VAL A 335 17.84 9.89 -1.87
C VAL A 335 17.29 11.02 -0.99
N PRO A 336 17.97 12.17 -0.93
CA PRO A 336 17.39 13.36 -0.30
C PRO A 336 16.06 13.72 -0.97
N GLU A 337 15.08 14.18 -0.18
CA GLU A 337 13.73 14.48 -0.69
C GLU A 337 13.75 15.55 -1.80
N ILE A 338 14.70 16.50 -1.72
CA ILE A 338 14.91 17.54 -2.72
C ILE A 338 15.52 17.00 -4.03
N SER A 339 16.21 15.87 -3.96
CA SER A 339 16.85 15.20 -5.10
C SER A 339 15.93 14.16 -5.76
N LEU A 340 14.79 13.84 -5.14
CA LEU A 340 13.82 12.92 -5.69
C LEU A 340 13.00 13.61 -6.79
N THR A 341 13.66 13.86 -7.91
CA THR A 341 13.07 14.47 -9.09
C THR A 341 12.63 13.42 -10.09
N HIS A 342 11.76 13.79 -11.03
CA HIS A 342 11.37 12.95 -12.16
C HIS A 342 12.60 12.39 -12.89
N GLN A 343 13.60 13.24 -13.13
CA GLN A 343 14.81 12.88 -13.86
C GLN A 343 15.58 11.70 -13.22
N VAL A 344 15.65 11.65 -11.89
CA VAL A 344 16.33 10.55 -11.18
C VAL A 344 15.57 9.24 -11.37
N ILE A 345 14.25 9.27 -11.29
CA ILE A 345 13.42 8.07 -11.45
C ILE A 345 13.45 7.60 -12.90
N ASP A 346 13.32 8.53 -13.86
CA ASP A 346 13.39 8.26 -15.30
C ASP A 346 14.72 7.59 -15.68
N VAL A 347 15.83 8.05 -15.11
CA VAL A 347 17.15 7.42 -15.30
C VAL A 347 17.13 5.97 -14.86
N PHE A 348 16.64 5.66 -13.65
CA PHE A 348 16.63 4.28 -13.18
C PHE A 348 15.64 3.41 -13.97
N GLN A 349 14.47 3.91 -14.33
CA GLN A 349 13.49 3.18 -15.15
C GLN A 349 14.04 2.90 -16.55
N ALA A 350 14.71 3.90 -17.18
CA ALA A 350 15.29 3.75 -18.52
C ALA A 350 16.42 2.72 -18.59
N PHE A 351 17.19 2.61 -17.50
CA PHE A 351 18.35 1.72 -17.48
C PHE A 351 18.03 0.29 -17.02
N LEU A 352 16.99 0.09 -16.21
CA LEU A 352 16.79 -1.18 -15.51
C LEU A 352 15.68 -2.05 -16.12
N ASP A 353 14.79 -1.48 -16.93
CA ASP A 353 13.62 -2.18 -17.50
C ASP A 353 12.79 -2.95 -16.44
N GLU A 354 12.75 -2.40 -15.21
CA GLU A 354 12.12 -3.01 -14.05
C GLU A 354 11.12 -2.03 -13.42
N PRO A 355 10.01 -2.52 -12.87
CA PRO A 355 9.07 -1.66 -12.14
C PRO A 355 9.74 -1.06 -10.90
N VAL A 356 9.58 0.26 -10.74
CA VAL A 356 10.15 1.02 -9.63
C VAL A 356 9.03 1.51 -8.70
N ALA A 357 9.10 1.16 -7.43
CA ALA A 357 8.26 1.75 -6.41
C ALA A 357 8.86 3.03 -5.88
N VAL A 358 8.08 4.12 -5.87
CA VAL A 358 8.53 5.41 -5.36
C VAL A 358 7.87 5.73 -4.04
N LEU A 359 8.66 6.04 -2.99
CA LEU A 359 8.18 6.37 -1.64
C LEU A 359 8.68 7.76 -1.21
N HIS A 360 7.77 8.74 -1.15
CA HIS A 360 8.06 10.11 -0.72
C HIS A 360 6.91 10.72 0.10
N SER A 361 7.14 11.90 0.69
CA SER A 361 6.15 12.58 1.55
C SER A 361 4.91 13.06 0.78
N GLY A 362 5.03 13.35 -0.51
CA GLY A 362 3.93 13.81 -1.36
C GLY A 362 2.91 12.74 -1.76
N LEU A 363 3.17 11.45 -1.47
CA LEU A 363 2.20 10.40 -1.72
C LEU A 363 0.97 10.53 -0.80
N THR A 364 -0.21 10.39 -1.39
CA THR A 364 -1.43 10.27 -0.60
C THR A 364 -1.39 9.00 0.26
N PRO A 365 -2.13 8.94 1.39
CA PRO A 365 -2.19 7.72 2.21
C PRO A 365 -2.59 6.47 1.44
N SER A 366 -3.46 6.59 0.44
CA SER A 366 -3.91 5.49 -0.43
C SER A 366 -2.82 5.01 -1.37
N GLN A 367 -2.11 5.94 -2.02
CA GLN A 367 -0.97 5.62 -2.88
C GLN A 367 0.14 4.92 -2.08
N ARG A 368 0.46 5.46 -0.90
CA ARG A 368 1.44 4.85 0.01
C ARG A 368 1.05 3.44 0.42
N LEU A 369 -0.24 3.21 0.74
CA LEU A 369 -0.74 1.87 1.07
C LEU A 369 -0.65 0.93 -0.12
N LYS A 370 -1.06 1.38 -1.32
CA LYS A 370 -0.96 0.56 -2.54
C LYS A 370 0.49 0.15 -2.80
N THR A 371 1.40 1.12 -2.83
CA THR A 371 2.83 0.84 -3.01
C THR A 371 3.36 -0.13 -1.95
N TRP A 372 2.91 0.02 -0.68
CA TRP A 372 3.28 -0.89 0.41
C TRP A 372 2.81 -2.32 0.15
N LEU A 373 1.58 -2.50 -0.32
CA LEU A 373 1.02 -3.81 -0.63
C LEU A 373 1.71 -4.44 -1.85
N ASP A 374 1.96 -3.67 -2.91
CA ASP A 374 2.69 -4.13 -4.09
C ASP A 374 4.10 -4.63 -3.73
N LEU A 375 4.76 -3.98 -2.76
CA LEU A 375 6.05 -4.41 -2.24
C LEU A 375 5.96 -5.67 -1.37
N LEU A 376 4.95 -5.76 -0.51
CA LEU A 376 4.69 -6.97 0.30
C LEU A 376 4.41 -8.20 -0.56
N ASP A 377 3.70 -8.02 -1.66
CA ASP A 377 3.34 -9.07 -2.61
C ASP A 377 4.53 -9.46 -3.52
N GLY A 378 5.67 -8.74 -3.43
CA GLY A 378 6.86 -9.00 -4.22
C GLY A 378 6.75 -8.60 -5.69
N ASN A 379 5.78 -7.76 -6.05
CA ASN A 379 5.54 -7.31 -7.43
C ASN A 379 6.59 -6.30 -7.92
N VAL A 380 7.40 -5.74 -7.03
CA VAL A 380 8.39 -4.71 -7.33
C VAL A 380 9.71 -5.03 -6.63
N GLY A 381 10.80 -5.08 -7.41
CA GLY A 381 12.14 -5.38 -6.92
C GLY A 381 12.98 -4.15 -6.55
N LEU A 382 12.59 -2.95 -6.97
CA LEU A 382 13.34 -1.73 -6.74
C LEU A 382 12.48 -0.65 -6.08
N VAL A 383 12.99 -0.10 -4.99
CA VAL A 383 12.38 1.02 -4.27
C VAL A 383 13.29 2.23 -4.32
N ILE A 384 12.76 3.36 -4.71
CA ILE A 384 13.45 4.66 -4.63
C ILE A 384 12.64 5.58 -3.72
N GLY A 385 13.29 6.24 -2.79
CA GLY A 385 12.54 7.16 -1.94
C GLY A 385 13.39 7.97 -0.98
N ALA A 386 12.71 8.84 -0.24
CA ALA A 386 13.31 9.61 0.83
C ALA A 386 13.64 8.69 2.04
N ARG A 387 14.16 9.25 3.12
CA ARG A 387 14.55 8.50 4.34
C ARG A 387 13.52 7.47 4.80
N SER A 388 12.22 7.76 4.66
CA SER A 388 11.16 6.83 5.06
C SER A 388 11.07 5.57 4.21
N ALA A 389 11.71 5.53 3.04
CA ALA A 389 11.76 4.34 2.20
C ALA A 389 12.59 3.20 2.81
N VAL A 390 13.40 3.48 3.85
CA VAL A 390 14.09 2.46 4.65
C VAL A 390 13.11 1.44 5.28
N PHE A 391 11.85 1.82 5.46
CA PHE A 391 10.80 0.94 5.98
C PHE A 391 10.06 0.17 4.89
N ALA A 392 10.48 0.24 3.64
CA ALA A 392 9.86 -0.51 2.55
C ALA A 392 9.85 -2.02 2.86
N PRO A 393 8.70 -2.71 2.78
CA PRO A 393 8.58 -4.11 3.15
C PRO A 393 9.05 -5.03 2.00
N VAL A 394 10.29 -4.86 1.59
CA VAL A 394 10.88 -5.65 0.50
C VAL A 394 11.32 -7.02 0.99
N ALA A 395 11.03 -8.05 0.23
CA ALA A 395 11.55 -9.39 0.48
C ALA A 395 12.96 -9.53 -0.14
N ASN A 396 13.80 -10.41 0.42
CA ASN A 396 15.10 -10.74 -0.13
C ASN A 396 15.99 -9.52 -0.43
N LEU A 397 16.08 -8.59 0.51
CA LEU A 397 16.85 -7.36 0.37
C LEU A 397 18.35 -7.68 0.11
N GLY A 398 18.87 -7.23 -1.03
CA GLY A 398 20.26 -7.43 -1.46
C GLY A 398 21.11 -6.18 -1.40
N LEU A 399 20.47 -5.00 -1.47
CA LEU A 399 21.22 -3.74 -1.57
C LEU A 399 20.43 -2.57 -0.97
N ILE A 400 21.12 -1.73 -0.21
CA ILE A 400 20.66 -0.40 0.14
C ILE A 400 21.69 0.61 -0.38
N ILE A 401 21.27 1.54 -1.21
CA ILE A 401 22.07 2.68 -1.63
C ILE A 401 21.61 3.90 -0.86
N ILE A 402 22.55 4.64 -0.28
CA ILE A 402 22.29 5.93 0.36
C ILE A 402 23.06 6.97 -0.46
N ASP A 403 22.31 7.78 -1.21
CA ASP A 403 22.88 8.84 -2.06
C ASP A 403 22.71 10.18 -1.34
N GLU A 404 23.80 10.62 -0.68
CA GLU A 404 23.97 11.88 0.10
C GLU A 404 22.92 12.16 1.18
#